data_7059947e2133bd8d52a763aa3532740d
#
_entry.id   7059947e2133bd8d52a763aa3532740d
#
_cell.length_a   1.000
_cell.length_b   1.000
_cell.length_c   1.000
_cell.angle_alpha   90.00
_cell.angle_beta   90.00
_cell.angle_gamma   90.00
#
_symmetry.space_group_name_H-M   'P 1'
#
loop_
_entity.id
_entity.type
_entity.pdbx_description
1 polymer ?
#
loop_
_entity_poly.entity_id
_entity_poly.type
_entity_poly.pdbx_seq_one_letter_code
_entity_poly.pdbx_strand_id
1 'polypeptide(L)'
;MIGTSLEWYDFTIYNTLAALVFNHLFFPSVDPLAGTILAFSTYAVGYVSRPLGGFVFGNLGDRIGRRAVLMLTLVLMGVTTALMGALPTYAQAGILSPILLVALRFVQGVALGGEWAGAVLLSVEHGDQKRRGLSASWTQIGPSFGTLLGTGCIALVTLSTTSDTFLSWGWRVPFAASALLVVFGFWLRRGVDETPQFEQLAESHATAEVPVADVLKYHWKRLLIAGGSRIGSDVLYALIVVFTLTYVTTVLHLSRPVALTAVMIGTACNALAVPFFGALSDRFGRRPVYLAGALAGIVWAFAFFALLDSARPAAIVAAVAIGLVIHAVMYGPQGAFVTEQFPTRVRYAGASLAYTLAGIVGGGFAPLVIATLFRQTGTTTAVSLYVTAALVVTSIALVVARETAHRPLED
;
A
#
# COMPACT_ATOMS: atom_id res chain seq x y z
N MET A 1 11.45 0.36 -6.54
CA MET A 1 10.60 -0.65 -7.17
C MET A 1 10.77 -2.03 -6.53
N ILE A 2 11.94 -2.68 -6.62
CA ILE A 2 12.10 -4.09 -6.17
C ILE A 2 11.69 -4.28 -4.71
N GLY A 3 12.19 -3.48 -3.77
CA GLY A 3 11.82 -3.59 -2.35
C GLY A 3 10.31 -3.51 -2.13
N THR A 4 9.68 -2.50 -2.69
CA THR A 4 8.22 -2.33 -2.59
C THR A 4 7.45 -3.50 -3.25
N SER A 5 8.00 -4.11 -4.32
CA SER A 5 7.40 -5.32 -4.91
C SER A 5 7.49 -6.52 -3.96
N LEU A 6 8.60 -6.67 -3.23
CA LEU A 6 8.76 -7.74 -2.23
C LEU A 6 7.80 -7.53 -1.05
N GLU A 7 7.67 -6.29 -0.58
CA GLU A 7 6.70 -5.90 0.44
C GLU A 7 5.27 -6.32 0.06
N TRP A 8 4.85 -5.95 -1.16
CA TRP A 8 3.51 -6.26 -1.63
C TRP A 8 3.31 -7.72 -2.03
N TYR A 9 4.38 -8.44 -2.38
CA TYR A 9 4.35 -9.90 -2.47
C TYR A 9 3.95 -10.51 -1.13
N ASP A 10 4.67 -10.17 -0.05
CA ASP A 10 4.41 -10.68 1.30
C ASP A 10 2.99 -10.35 1.78
N PHE A 11 2.55 -9.15 1.48
CA PHE A 11 1.21 -8.69 1.82
C PHE A 11 0.12 -9.45 1.07
N THR A 12 0.34 -9.73 -0.22
CA THR A 12 -0.59 -10.46 -1.08
C THR A 12 -0.71 -11.91 -0.69
N ILE A 13 0.44 -12.59 -0.45
CA ILE A 13 0.40 -14.00 -0.04
C ILE A 13 -0.31 -14.16 1.31
N TYR A 14 -0.04 -13.27 2.26
CA TYR A 14 -0.73 -13.28 3.54
C TYR A 14 -2.25 -13.15 3.39
N ASN A 15 -2.72 -12.15 2.66
CA ASN A 15 -4.15 -11.88 2.49
C ASN A 15 -4.87 -13.03 1.79
N THR A 16 -4.25 -13.56 0.74
CA THR A 16 -4.84 -14.68 0.00
C THR A 16 -4.91 -15.93 0.86
N LEU A 17 -3.83 -16.23 1.61
CA LEU A 17 -3.80 -17.39 2.49
C LEU A 17 -4.66 -17.20 3.75
N ALA A 18 -4.85 -15.97 4.23
CA ALA A 18 -5.81 -15.69 5.30
C ALA A 18 -7.23 -16.11 4.91
N ALA A 19 -7.61 -15.86 3.67
CA ALA A 19 -8.93 -16.26 3.17
C ALA A 19 -9.04 -17.75 2.87
N LEU A 20 -7.98 -18.39 2.37
CA LEU A 20 -8.01 -19.77 1.87
C LEU A 20 -7.66 -20.82 2.93
N VAL A 21 -6.81 -20.48 3.90
CA VAL A 21 -6.12 -21.44 4.76
C VAL A 21 -6.24 -21.12 6.24
N PHE A 22 -6.08 -19.86 6.66
CA PHE A 22 -5.91 -19.54 8.08
C PHE A 22 -7.17 -19.75 8.90
N ASN A 23 -8.36 -19.56 8.32
CA ASN A 23 -9.63 -19.90 8.97
C ASN A 23 -9.68 -21.38 9.36
N HIS A 24 -9.15 -22.28 8.56
CA HIS A 24 -9.15 -23.73 8.82
C HIS A 24 -8.01 -24.16 9.74
N LEU A 25 -6.81 -23.61 9.55
CA LEU A 25 -5.60 -24.08 10.23
C LEU A 25 -5.28 -23.36 11.54
N PHE A 26 -5.72 -22.10 11.69
CA PHE A 26 -5.42 -21.27 12.87
C PHE A 26 -6.65 -20.96 13.73
N PHE A 27 -7.86 -21.05 13.17
CA PHE A 27 -9.12 -20.74 13.85
C PHE A 27 -10.18 -21.86 13.71
N PRO A 28 -9.84 -23.15 13.83
CA PRO A 28 -10.77 -24.27 13.56
C PRO A 28 -11.89 -24.41 14.60
N SER A 29 -11.74 -23.80 15.77
CA SER A 29 -12.70 -23.93 16.90
C SER A 29 -13.87 -22.94 16.83
N VAL A 30 -13.91 -22.06 15.82
CA VAL A 30 -14.97 -21.08 15.61
C VAL A 30 -15.76 -21.41 14.35
N ASP A 31 -17.00 -20.90 14.29
CA ASP A 31 -17.77 -20.94 13.03
C ASP A 31 -16.95 -20.46 11.84
N PRO A 32 -17.04 -21.09 10.65
CA PRO A 32 -16.21 -20.73 9.48
C PRO A 32 -16.26 -19.25 9.10
N LEU A 33 -17.41 -18.58 9.29
CA LEU A 33 -17.55 -17.16 9.07
C LEU A 33 -16.78 -16.34 10.10
N ALA A 34 -16.90 -16.71 11.38
CA ALA A 34 -16.15 -16.08 12.47
C ALA A 34 -14.65 -16.32 12.33
N GLY A 35 -14.21 -17.53 11.92
CA GLY A 35 -12.83 -17.84 11.61
C GLY A 35 -12.25 -16.98 10.48
N THR A 36 -13.05 -16.73 9.45
CA THR A 36 -12.68 -15.83 8.34
C THR A 36 -12.56 -14.38 8.83
N ILE A 37 -13.49 -13.91 9.66
CA ILE A 37 -13.45 -12.57 10.27
C ILE A 37 -12.19 -12.41 11.13
N LEU A 38 -11.86 -13.41 11.95
CA LEU A 38 -10.63 -13.40 12.76
C LEU A 38 -9.37 -13.39 11.89
N ALA A 39 -9.32 -14.19 10.84
CA ALA A 39 -8.21 -14.19 9.89
C ALA A 39 -8.03 -12.81 9.23
N PHE A 40 -9.11 -12.14 8.82
CA PHE A 40 -9.06 -10.76 8.31
C PHE A 40 -8.76 -9.72 9.39
N SER A 41 -9.14 -9.96 10.65
CA SER A 41 -8.78 -9.05 11.75
C SER A 41 -7.27 -8.99 11.96
N THR A 42 -6.56 -10.10 11.71
CA THR A 42 -5.08 -10.11 11.74
C THR A 42 -4.47 -9.20 10.67
N TYR A 43 -5.17 -9.00 9.55
CA TYR A 43 -4.78 -8.03 8.53
C TYR A 43 -4.85 -6.59 9.06
N ALA A 44 -5.93 -6.23 9.77
CA ALA A 44 -6.09 -4.91 10.38
C ALA A 44 -4.96 -4.59 11.36
N VAL A 45 -4.48 -5.60 12.13
CA VAL A 45 -3.33 -5.45 13.02
C VAL A 45 -2.10 -4.94 12.27
N GLY A 46 -1.83 -5.47 11.07
CA GLY A 46 -0.73 -5.01 10.23
C GLY A 46 -0.85 -3.54 9.80
N TYR A 47 -2.06 -3.01 9.61
CA TYR A 47 -2.26 -1.58 9.31
C TYR A 47 -2.15 -0.70 10.54
N VAL A 48 -2.74 -1.12 11.66
CA VAL A 48 -2.72 -0.37 12.92
C VAL A 48 -1.30 -0.24 13.49
N SER A 49 -0.42 -1.22 13.24
CA SER A 49 0.97 -1.18 13.68
C SER A 49 1.88 -0.30 12.81
N ARG A 50 1.49 0.06 11.57
CA ARG A 50 2.30 0.90 10.65
C ARG A 50 2.69 2.27 11.22
N PRO A 51 1.82 3.04 11.89
CA PRO A 51 2.22 4.32 12.47
C PRO A 51 3.32 4.20 13.52
N LEU A 52 3.33 3.10 14.30
CA LEU A 52 4.43 2.82 15.21
C LEU A 52 5.73 2.64 14.43
N GLY A 53 5.68 1.93 13.31
CA GLY A 53 6.81 1.81 12.38
C GLY A 53 7.21 3.15 11.78
N GLY A 54 6.26 3.96 11.35
CA GLY A 54 6.49 5.33 10.88
C GLY A 54 7.17 6.21 11.93
N PHE A 55 6.80 6.05 13.19
CA PHE A 55 7.45 6.73 14.31
C PHE A 55 8.88 6.23 14.53
N VAL A 56 9.08 4.93 14.67
CA VAL A 56 10.39 4.33 14.98
C VAL A 56 11.36 4.54 13.82
N PHE A 57 10.99 4.10 12.63
CA PHE A 57 11.86 4.15 11.45
C PHE A 57 11.95 5.54 10.84
N GLY A 58 10.93 6.40 11.06
CA GLY A 58 11.00 7.81 10.74
C GLY A 58 12.13 8.52 11.51
N ASN A 59 12.19 8.33 12.82
CA ASN A 59 13.28 8.86 13.62
C ASN A 59 14.65 8.25 13.22
N LEU A 60 14.71 6.94 13.01
CA LEU A 60 15.96 6.30 12.60
C LEU A 60 16.43 6.81 11.24
N GLY A 61 15.54 6.89 10.23
CA GLY A 61 15.91 7.24 8.86
C GLY A 61 16.50 8.65 8.70
N ASP A 62 16.06 9.59 9.53
CA ASP A 62 16.63 10.94 9.56
C ASP A 62 17.87 11.06 10.48
N ARG A 63 18.21 10.02 11.24
CA ARG A 63 19.39 9.98 12.12
C ARG A 63 20.54 9.09 11.63
N ILE A 64 20.24 7.90 11.13
CA ILE A 64 21.25 6.89 10.74
C ILE A 64 21.29 6.63 9.23
N GLY A 65 20.41 7.28 8.46
CA GLY A 65 20.37 7.19 7.00
C GLY A 65 19.22 6.35 6.44
N ARG A 66 18.89 6.65 5.20
CA ARG A 66 17.76 6.02 4.47
C ARG A 66 18.07 4.56 4.14
N ARG A 67 19.31 4.30 3.69
CA ARG A 67 19.79 2.96 3.33
C ARG A 67 19.76 1.99 4.51
N ALA A 68 20.27 2.42 5.67
CA ALA A 68 20.35 1.58 6.85
C ALA A 68 18.95 1.12 7.30
N VAL A 69 17.99 2.04 7.32
CA VAL A 69 16.61 1.72 7.71
C VAL A 69 15.93 0.81 6.69
N LEU A 70 16.12 1.06 5.39
CA LEU A 70 15.57 0.19 4.35
C LEU A 70 16.12 -1.24 4.38
N MET A 71 17.37 -1.41 4.76
CA MET A 71 17.96 -2.74 4.97
C MET A 71 17.35 -3.44 6.18
N LEU A 72 17.20 -2.70 7.29
CA LEU A 72 16.63 -3.23 8.53
C LEU A 72 15.16 -3.64 8.35
N THR A 73 14.34 -2.78 7.73
CA THR A 73 12.92 -3.07 7.47
C THR A 73 12.74 -4.26 6.53
N LEU A 74 13.54 -4.36 5.48
CA LEU A 74 13.52 -5.49 4.54
C LEU A 74 13.83 -6.83 5.26
N VAL A 75 14.88 -6.85 6.08
CA VAL A 75 15.25 -8.06 6.85
C VAL A 75 14.14 -8.41 7.85
N LEU A 76 13.62 -7.41 8.57
CA LEU A 76 12.55 -7.63 9.55
C LEU A 76 11.29 -8.17 8.90
N MET A 77 10.89 -7.63 7.74
CA MET A 77 9.77 -8.15 6.96
C MET A 77 9.99 -9.58 6.51
N GLY A 78 11.11 -9.86 5.89
CA GLY A 78 11.39 -11.19 5.37
C GLY A 78 11.50 -12.26 6.43
N VAL A 79 12.14 -11.95 7.55
CA VAL A 79 12.21 -12.86 8.70
C VAL A 79 10.81 -13.13 9.26
N THR A 80 9.99 -12.11 9.46
CA THR A 80 8.63 -12.30 9.98
C THR A 80 7.75 -13.09 9.00
N THR A 81 7.87 -12.84 7.70
CA THR A 81 7.14 -13.58 6.67
C THR A 81 7.58 -15.03 6.62
N ALA A 82 8.88 -15.30 6.63
CA ALA A 82 9.41 -16.68 6.65
C ALA A 82 8.96 -17.44 7.93
N LEU A 83 8.97 -16.78 9.08
CA LEU A 83 8.48 -17.36 10.34
C LEU A 83 6.97 -17.65 10.30
N MET A 84 6.15 -16.84 9.62
CA MET A 84 4.73 -17.15 9.41
C MET A 84 4.54 -18.48 8.67
N GLY A 85 5.36 -18.73 7.64
CA GLY A 85 5.36 -20.02 6.93
C GLY A 85 5.82 -21.21 7.77
N ALA A 86 6.62 -20.97 8.80
CA ALA A 86 7.10 -21.99 9.72
C ALA A 86 6.20 -22.24 10.94
N LEU A 87 5.11 -21.44 11.10
CA LEU A 87 4.24 -21.55 12.26
C LEU A 87 3.60 -22.95 12.37
N PRO A 88 3.49 -23.49 13.60
CA PRO A 88 2.66 -24.66 13.85
C PRO A 88 1.17 -24.31 13.64
N THR A 89 0.38 -25.29 13.22
CA THR A 89 -1.08 -25.14 13.11
C THR A 89 -1.74 -25.21 14.48
N TYR A 90 -3.02 -24.83 14.57
CA TYR A 90 -3.79 -24.95 15.82
C TYR A 90 -3.81 -26.38 16.34
N ALA A 91 -3.88 -27.38 15.47
CA ALA A 91 -3.83 -28.79 15.84
C ALA A 91 -2.51 -29.20 16.52
N GLN A 92 -1.41 -28.49 16.24
CA GLN A 92 -0.07 -28.80 16.79
C GLN A 92 0.25 -28.01 18.07
N ALA A 93 -0.16 -26.73 18.16
CA ALA A 93 0.21 -25.85 19.28
C ALA A 93 -0.98 -25.10 19.92
N GLY A 94 -2.21 -25.46 19.58
CA GLY A 94 -3.41 -24.84 20.15
C GLY A 94 -3.45 -23.34 19.96
N ILE A 95 -3.88 -22.63 20.99
CA ILE A 95 -4.06 -21.15 20.97
C ILE A 95 -2.75 -20.39 20.71
N LEU A 96 -1.60 -21.00 20.91
CA LEU A 96 -0.29 -20.36 20.67
C LEU A 96 -0.11 -20.02 19.17
N SER A 97 -0.67 -20.84 18.26
CA SER A 97 -0.56 -20.64 16.82
C SER A 97 -1.15 -19.31 16.34
N PRO A 98 -2.42 -18.98 16.63
CA PRO A 98 -2.97 -17.67 16.24
C PRO A 98 -2.32 -16.50 16.99
N ILE A 99 -1.89 -16.67 18.24
CA ILE A 99 -1.16 -15.63 18.98
C ILE A 99 0.16 -15.29 18.27
N LEU A 100 0.94 -16.28 17.89
CA LEU A 100 2.19 -16.08 17.15
C LEU A 100 1.94 -15.45 15.78
N LEU A 101 0.89 -15.86 15.07
CA LEU A 101 0.51 -15.29 13.78
C LEU A 101 0.21 -13.78 13.92
N VAL A 102 -0.58 -13.39 14.93
CA VAL A 102 -0.90 -11.98 15.21
C VAL A 102 0.35 -11.19 15.61
N ALA A 103 1.20 -11.76 16.46
CA ALA A 103 2.45 -11.12 16.89
C ALA A 103 3.41 -10.86 15.71
N LEU A 104 3.60 -11.87 14.84
CA LEU A 104 4.42 -11.71 13.63
C LEU A 104 3.82 -10.68 12.68
N ARG A 105 2.49 -10.66 12.53
CA ARG A 105 1.80 -9.66 11.72
C ARG A 105 1.95 -8.24 12.26
N PHE A 106 1.91 -8.09 13.58
CA PHE A 106 2.19 -6.80 14.23
C PHE A 106 3.60 -6.31 13.91
N VAL A 107 4.62 -7.16 14.10
CA VAL A 107 6.03 -6.83 13.81
C VAL A 107 6.23 -6.51 12.32
N GLN A 108 5.62 -7.28 11.43
CA GLN A 108 5.65 -7.03 9.98
C GLN A 108 5.02 -5.66 9.64
N GLY A 109 3.89 -5.31 10.25
CA GLY A 109 3.25 -4.01 10.05
C GLY A 109 4.11 -2.84 10.55
N VAL A 110 4.83 -3.01 11.67
CA VAL A 110 5.83 -2.03 12.15
C VAL A 110 6.94 -1.86 11.11
N ALA A 111 7.49 -2.94 10.55
CA ALA A 111 8.52 -2.85 9.51
C ALA A 111 8.02 -2.09 8.27
N LEU A 112 6.80 -2.38 7.81
CA LEU A 112 6.14 -1.71 6.68
C LEU A 112 5.99 -0.19 6.86
N GLY A 113 5.79 0.27 8.11
CA GLY A 113 5.60 1.68 8.41
C GLY A 113 6.78 2.57 8.05
N GLY A 114 8.00 2.01 8.00
CA GLY A 114 9.21 2.75 7.61
C GLY A 114 9.60 2.58 6.13
N GLU A 115 9.21 1.51 5.48
CA GLU A 115 9.77 1.15 4.17
C GLU A 115 9.37 2.09 3.04
N TRP A 116 8.10 2.45 2.94
CA TRP A 116 7.60 3.26 1.82
C TRP A 116 8.33 4.60 1.68
N ALA A 117 8.44 5.35 2.77
CA ALA A 117 9.10 6.66 2.74
C ALA A 117 10.58 6.53 2.35
N GLY A 118 11.28 5.55 2.90
CA GLY A 118 12.67 5.28 2.55
C GLY A 118 12.87 4.92 1.08
N ALA A 119 12.00 4.06 0.53
CA ALA A 119 12.06 3.66 -0.87
C ALA A 119 11.77 4.82 -1.83
N VAL A 120 10.79 5.67 -1.51
CA VAL A 120 10.49 6.87 -2.30
C VAL A 120 11.63 7.87 -2.20
N LEU A 121 12.13 8.16 -1.01
CA LEU A 121 13.23 9.09 -0.79
C LEU A 121 14.49 8.65 -1.52
N LEU A 122 14.86 7.37 -1.42
CA LEU A 122 16.00 6.83 -2.15
C LEU A 122 15.86 7.07 -3.66
N SER A 123 14.64 6.91 -4.21
CA SER A 123 14.36 7.13 -5.63
C SER A 123 14.37 8.61 -6.03
N VAL A 124 13.90 9.50 -5.16
CA VAL A 124 13.83 10.95 -5.40
C VAL A 124 15.21 11.61 -5.23
N GLU A 125 15.94 11.23 -4.17
CA GLU A 125 17.21 11.85 -3.80
C GLU A 125 18.38 11.39 -4.68
N HIS A 126 18.35 10.15 -5.21
CA HIS A 126 19.33 9.69 -6.22
C HIS A 126 18.93 10.01 -7.66
N GLY A 127 17.65 10.31 -7.88
CA GLY A 127 17.13 10.58 -9.23
C GLY A 127 17.51 11.95 -9.77
N ASP A 128 17.22 12.14 -11.06
CA ASP A 128 17.34 13.48 -11.68
C ASP A 128 16.39 14.46 -10.99
N GLN A 129 16.95 15.56 -10.47
CA GLN A 129 16.21 16.61 -9.77
C GLN A 129 15.09 17.23 -10.62
N LYS A 130 15.18 17.16 -11.95
CA LYS A 130 14.14 17.62 -12.87
C LYS A 130 13.04 16.58 -13.11
N ARG A 131 13.27 15.31 -12.71
CA ARG A 131 12.36 14.18 -12.97
C ARG A 131 11.99 13.42 -11.70
N ARG A 132 11.87 14.11 -10.59
CA ARG A 132 11.58 13.50 -9.27
C ARG A 132 10.24 12.77 -9.24
N GLY A 133 9.21 13.26 -9.95
CA GLY A 133 7.93 12.60 -10.08
C GLY A 133 8.02 11.26 -10.80
N LEU A 134 8.76 11.22 -11.91
CA LEU A 134 9.06 9.96 -12.60
C LEU A 134 9.86 9.02 -11.69
N SER A 135 10.89 9.52 -11.02
CA SER A 135 11.74 8.72 -10.12
C SER A 135 10.94 8.12 -8.97
N ALA A 136 10.11 8.90 -8.30
CA ALA A 136 9.22 8.43 -7.22
C ALA A 136 8.20 7.39 -7.73
N SER A 137 7.67 7.58 -8.94
CA SER A 137 6.63 6.73 -9.52
C SER A 137 7.10 5.29 -9.77
N TRP A 138 8.40 5.05 -9.97
CA TRP A 138 8.95 3.70 -10.05
C TRP A 138 8.78 2.90 -8.76
N THR A 139 8.80 3.56 -7.61
CA THR A 139 8.48 2.92 -6.33
C THR A 139 6.99 2.57 -6.25
N GLN A 140 6.14 3.44 -6.78
CA GLN A 140 4.68 3.28 -6.76
C GLN A 140 4.15 2.16 -7.68
N ILE A 141 4.93 1.65 -8.62
CA ILE A 141 4.57 0.45 -9.41
C ILE A 141 4.75 -0.84 -8.60
N GLY A 142 5.61 -0.81 -7.58
CA GLY A 142 5.93 -1.98 -6.75
C GLY A 142 4.73 -2.79 -6.27
N PRO A 143 3.65 -2.16 -5.77
CA PRO A 143 2.41 -2.84 -5.39
C PRO A 143 1.83 -3.75 -6.46
N SER A 144 1.75 -3.27 -7.70
CA SER A 144 1.20 -4.05 -8.82
C SER A 144 2.05 -5.28 -9.13
N PHE A 145 3.37 -5.13 -9.18
CA PHE A 145 4.28 -6.25 -9.41
C PHE A 145 4.27 -7.25 -8.26
N GLY A 146 4.29 -6.78 -7.02
CA GLY A 146 4.23 -7.64 -5.83
C GLY A 146 2.95 -8.48 -5.79
N THR A 147 1.81 -7.85 -6.10
CA THR A 147 0.52 -8.55 -6.18
C THR A 147 0.53 -9.62 -7.27
N LEU A 148 1.05 -9.31 -8.45
CA LEU A 148 1.15 -10.30 -9.54
C LEU A 148 2.05 -11.47 -9.18
N LEU A 149 3.22 -11.20 -8.59
CA LEU A 149 4.14 -12.24 -8.13
C LEU A 149 3.54 -13.11 -7.03
N GLY A 150 2.90 -12.50 -6.02
CA GLY A 150 2.28 -13.23 -4.91
C GLY A 150 1.11 -14.10 -5.37
N THR A 151 0.22 -13.54 -6.17
CA THR A 151 -0.93 -14.27 -6.73
C THR A 151 -0.45 -15.38 -7.66
N GLY A 152 0.54 -15.10 -8.52
CA GLY A 152 1.14 -16.08 -9.41
C GLY A 152 1.79 -17.24 -8.66
N CYS A 153 2.54 -16.95 -7.59
CA CYS A 153 3.14 -17.99 -6.75
C CYS A 153 2.09 -18.90 -6.11
N ILE A 154 1.03 -18.33 -5.52
CA ILE A 154 -0.07 -19.12 -4.94
C ILE A 154 -0.77 -19.95 -6.02
N ALA A 155 -1.05 -19.37 -7.18
CA ALA A 155 -1.68 -20.08 -8.28
C ALA A 155 -0.84 -21.28 -8.76
N LEU A 156 0.47 -21.09 -8.93
CA LEU A 156 1.39 -22.17 -9.31
C LEU A 156 1.39 -23.31 -8.29
N VAL A 157 1.45 -22.99 -6.99
CA VAL A 157 1.39 -24.02 -5.94
C VAL A 157 0.04 -24.73 -5.95
N THR A 158 -1.05 -24.00 -6.10
CA THR A 158 -2.41 -24.58 -6.12
C THR A 158 -2.62 -25.50 -7.32
N LEU A 159 -2.07 -25.15 -8.50
CA LEU A 159 -2.15 -25.98 -9.70
C LEU A 159 -1.26 -27.23 -9.63
N SER A 160 -0.18 -27.18 -8.85
CA SER A 160 0.79 -28.30 -8.73
C SER A 160 0.53 -29.21 -7.54
N THR A 161 -0.50 -28.93 -6.72
CA THR A 161 -0.83 -29.70 -5.52
C THR A 161 -2.31 -30.06 -5.47
N THR A 162 -2.65 -31.16 -4.77
CA THR A 162 -4.05 -31.44 -4.42
C THR A 162 -4.50 -30.56 -3.28
N SER A 163 -5.81 -30.41 -3.06
CA SER A 163 -6.35 -29.61 -1.94
C SER A 163 -5.80 -30.05 -0.59
N ASP A 164 -5.68 -31.36 -0.36
CA ASP A 164 -5.14 -31.90 0.91
C ASP A 164 -3.65 -31.61 1.06
N THR A 165 -2.88 -31.74 -0.01
CA THR A 165 -1.45 -31.41 -0.02
C THR A 165 -1.25 -29.91 0.16
N PHE A 166 -2.08 -29.07 -0.45
CA PHE A 166 -2.03 -27.63 -0.28
C PHE A 166 -2.29 -27.23 1.18
N LEU A 167 -3.34 -27.78 1.82
CA LEU A 167 -3.68 -27.49 3.22
C LEU A 167 -2.69 -28.09 4.21
N SER A 168 -2.06 -29.23 3.92
CA SER A 168 -1.09 -29.84 4.83
C SER A 168 0.25 -29.10 4.87
N TRP A 169 0.82 -28.73 3.74
CA TRP A 169 2.11 -28.06 3.68
C TRP A 169 2.27 -27.06 2.53
N GLY A 170 1.54 -27.19 1.42
CA GLY A 170 1.72 -26.38 0.21
C GLY A 170 1.57 -24.89 0.45
N TRP A 171 0.70 -24.46 1.37
CA TRP A 171 0.53 -23.07 1.74
C TRP A 171 1.79 -22.41 2.34
N ARG A 172 2.78 -23.20 2.79
CA ARG A 172 4.04 -22.69 3.32
C ARG A 172 5.02 -22.26 2.22
N VAL A 173 4.86 -22.79 1.00
CA VAL A 173 5.77 -22.53 -0.13
C VAL A 173 5.84 -21.05 -0.50
N PRO A 174 4.75 -20.31 -0.62
CA PRO A 174 4.83 -18.86 -0.88
C PRO A 174 5.61 -18.08 0.19
N PHE A 175 5.51 -18.46 1.46
CA PHE A 175 6.30 -17.85 2.53
C PHE A 175 7.79 -18.20 2.45
N ALA A 176 8.12 -19.44 2.09
CA ALA A 176 9.50 -19.85 1.85
C ALA A 176 10.10 -19.12 0.64
N ALA A 177 9.32 -18.92 -0.43
CA ALA A 177 9.73 -18.12 -1.58
C ALA A 177 10.02 -16.67 -1.19
N SER A 178 9.25 -16.08 -0.26
CA SER A 178 9.54 -14.74 0.28
C SER A 178 10.94 -14.66 0.89
N ALA A 179 11.37 -15.66 1.65
CA ALA A 179 12.72 -15.68 2.23
C ALA A 179 13.81 -15.58 1.15
N LEU A 180 13.67 -16.29 0.03
CA LEU A 180 14.60 -16.20 -1.11
C LEU A 180 14.57 -14.80 -1.74
N LEU A 181 13.38 -14.24 -1.93
CA LEU A 181 13.21 -12.90 -2.48
C LEU A 181 13.85 -11.83 -1.58
N VAL A 182 13.76 -11.99 -0.26
CA VAL A 182 14.39 -11.07 0.70
C VAL A 182 15.91 -11.16 0.65
N VAL A 183 16.49 -12.37 0.57
CA VAL A 183 17.94 -12.54 0.38
C VAL A 183 18.39 -11.84 -0.91
N PHE A 184 17.65 -12.00 -2.00
CA PHE A 184 17.91 -11.32 -3.26
C PHE A 184 17.79 -9.79 -3.13
N GLY A 185 16.72 -9.29 -2.49
CA GLY A 185 16.51 -7.86 -2.25
C GLY A 185 17.59 -7.25 -1.36
N PHE A 186 18.05 -7.99 -0.35
CA PHE A 186 19.16 -7.59 0.50
C PHE A 186 20.49 -7.49 -0.27
N TRP A 187 20.78 -8.48 -1.12
CA TRP A 187 21.96 -8.48 -1.97
C TRP A 187 21.96 -7.27 -2.94
N LEU A 188 20.83 -6.98 -3.59
CA LEU A 188 20.70 -5.82 -4.45
C LEU A 188 20.89 -4.49 -3.70
N ARG A 189 20.32 -4.36 -2.50
CA ARG A 189 20.41 -3.13 -1.69
C ARG A 189 21.81 -2.89 -1.11
N ARG A 190 22.64 -3.92 -0.97
CA ARG A 190 24.04 -3.75 -0.54
C ARG A 190 24.86 -2.89 -1.52
N GLY A 191 24.54 -2.92 -2.79
CA GLY A 191 25.19 -2.12 -3.83
C GLY A 191 24.66 -0.70 -4.00
N VAL A 192 23.68 -0.28 -3.20
CA VAL A 192 23.12 1.08 -3.24
C VAL A 192 23.77 1.92 -2.16
N ASP A 193 24.31 3.08 -2.53
CA ASP A 193 24.91 4.02 -1.57
C ASP A 193 23.84 4.81 -0.80
N GLU A 194 24.25 5.53 0.24
CA GLU A 194 23.36 6.45 0.95
C GLU A 194 22.98 7.65 0.07
N THR A 195 21.93 8.36 0.43
CA THR A 195 21.47 9.48 -0.38
C THR A 195 22.40 10.69 -0.24
N PRO A 196 22.74 11.39 -1.35
CA PRO A 196 23.62 12.55 -1.32
C PRO A 196 23.13 13.65 -0.36
N GLN A 197 21.79 13.84 -0.26
CA GLN A 197 21.20 14.83 0.64
C GLN A 197 21.39 14.46 2.11
N PHE A 198 21.36 13.17 2.44
CA PHE A 198 21.63 12.74 3.81
C PHE A 198 23.12 12.85 4.16
N GLU A 199 24.00 12.52 3.24
CA GLU A 199 25.47 12.67 3.46
C GLU A 199 25.82 14.14 3.74
N GLN A 200 25.32 15.08 2.94
CA GLN A 200 25.51 16.53 3.17
C GLN A 200 24.95 16.98 4.53
N LEU A 201 23.75 16.46 4.91
CA LEU A 201 23.14 16.78 6.19
C LEU A 201 23.95 16.23 7.37
N ALA A 202 24.49 15.02 7.24
CA ALA A 202 25.32 14.39 8.27
C ALA A 202 26.67 15.12 8.42
N GLU A 203 27.31 15.52 7.32
CA GLU A 203 28.56 16.28 7.31
C GLU A 203 28.39 17.66 7.95
N SER A 204 27.25 18.32 7.73
CA SER A 204 26.93 19.62 8.33
C SER A 204 26.50 19.56 9.81
N HIS A 205 26.41 18.39 10.40
CA HIS A 205 25.88 18.14 11.76
C HIS A 205 24.48 18.74 11.99
N ALA A 206 23.66 18.88 10.94
CA ALA A 206 22.33 19.49 10.97
C ALA A 206 21.19 18.47 11.14
N THR A 207 21.49 17.22 11.47
CA THR A 207 20.49 16.17 11.71
C THR A 207 19.60 16.52 12.92
N ALA A 208 18.30 16.22 12.85
CA ALA A 208 17.40 16.47 13.96
C ALA A 208 17.63 15.45 15.09
N GLU A 209 17.59 15.89 16.35
CA GLU A 209 17.70 14.98 17.49
C GLU A 209 16.49 14.05 17.62
N VAL A 210 15.27 14.57 17.44
CA VAL A 210 14.03 13.81 17.48
C VAL A 210 13.12 14.25 16.30
N PRO A 211 13.39 13.75 15.08
CA PRO A 211 12.71 14.19 13.85
C PRO A 211 11.18 14.14 13.92
N VAL A 212 10.61 13.09 14.50
CA VAL A 212 9.15 12.96 14.64
C VAL A 212 8.56 14.04 15.55
N ALA A 213 9.22 14.38 16.66
CA ALA A 213 8.76 15.46 17.53
C ALA A 213 8.79 16.81 16.80
N ASP A 214 9.82 17.05 15.99
CA ASP A 214 9.94 18.24 15.16
C ASP A 214 8.80 18.32 14.12
N VAL A 215 8.46 17.20 13.47
CA VAL A 215 7.32 17.12 12.55
C VAL A 215 6.02 17.51 13.26
N LEU A 216 5.74 16.89 14.39
CA LEU A 216 4.50 17.13 15.15
C LEU A 216 4.40 18.55 15.70
N LYS A 217 5.52 19.14 16.15
CA LYS A 217 5.57 20.47 16.76
C LYS A 217 5.62 21.60 15.73
N TYR A 218 6.47 21.47 14.71
CA TYR A 218 6.77 22.57 13.79
C TYR A 218 6.20 22.38 12.39
N HIS A 219 5.89 21.12 11.97
CA HIS A 219 5.46 20.79 10.60
C HIS A 219 4.09 20.09 10.53
N TRP A 220 3.27 20.15 11.61
CA TRP A 220 1.97 19.47 11.66
C TRP A 220 1.00 19.86 10.52
N LYS A 221 1.06 21.13 10.04
CA LYS A 221 0.26 21.56 8.88
C LYS A 221 0.67 20.82 7.60
N ARG A 222 1.98 20.66 7.39
CA ARG A 222 2.53 19.89 6.26
C ARG A 222 2.15 18.40 6.39
N LEU A 223 2.14 17.86 7.61
CA LEU A 223 1.70 16.50 7.90
C LEU A 223 0.23 16.28 7.53
N LEU A 224 -0.67 17.21 7.92
CA LEU A 224 -2.10 17.15 7.58
C LEU A 224 -2.33 17.28 6.06
N ILE A 225 -1.59 18.15 5.38
CA ILE A 225 -1.67 18.32 3.92
C ILE A 225 -1.21 17.05 3.22
N ALA A 226 -0.04 16.54 3.57
CA ALA A 226 0.52 15.33 2.97
C ALA A 226 -0.36 14.09 3.24
N GLY A 227 -0.84 13.91 4.47
CA GLY A 227 -1.77 12.84 4.82
C GLY A 227 -3.12 12.99 4.15
N GLY A 228 -3.72 14.18 4.20
CA GLY A 228 -5.01 14.47 3.57
C GLY A 228 -5.01 14.25 2.05
N SER A 229 -3.91 14.57 1.38
CA SER A 229 -3.77 14.33 -0.06
C SER A 229 -3.92 12.87 -0.45
N ARG A 230 -3.57 11.94 0.45
CA ARG A 230 -3.58 10.51 0.18
C ARG A 230 -4.94 9.84 0.37
N ILE A 231 -5.77 10.33 1.33
CA ILE A 231 -6.99 9.64 1.76
C ILE A 231 -7.90 9.26 0.60
N GLY A 232 -8.20 10.19 -0.31
CA GLY A 232 -9.10 9.94 -1.44
C GLY A 232 -8.53 8.94 -2.45
N SER A 233 -7.21 8.93 -2.66
CA SER A 233 -6.53 7.96 -3.51
C SER A 233 -6.70 6.53 -2.97
N ASP A 234 -6.45 6.34 -1.67
CA ASP A 234 -6.58 5.03 -1.02
C ASP A 234 -8.05 4.54 -0.98
N VAL A 235 -9.01 5.44 -0.71
CA VAL A 235 -10.44 5.13 -0.70
C VAL A 235 -10.93 4.75 -2.10
N LEU A 236 -10.50 5.47 -3.14
CA LEU A 236 -10.84 5.14 -4.53
C LEU A 236 -10.25 3.79 -4.93
N TYR A 237 -9.02 3.49 -4.54
CA TYR A 237 -8.40 2.18 -4.77
C TYR A 237 -9.18 1.06 -4.07
N ALA A 238 -9.59 1.26 -2.82
CA ALA A 238 -10.39 0.29 -2.07
C ALA A 238 -11.75 0.02 -2.74
N LEU A 239 -12.42 1.04 -3.27
CA LEU A 239 -13.64 0.88 -4.06
C LEU A 239 -13.37 -0.02 -5.28
N ILE A 240 -12.36 0.34 -6.09
CA ILE A 240 -12.15 -0.27 -7.41
C ILE A 240 -11.57 -1.68 -7.29
N VAL A 241 -10.65 -1.93 -6.38
CA VAL A 241 -9.95 -3.22 -6.30
C VAL A 241 -10.63 -4.17 -5.32
N VAL A 242 -11.00 -3.68 -4.12
CA VAL A 242 -11.52 -4.56 -3.07
C VAL A 242 -13.03 -4.73 -3.18
N PHE A 243 -13.78 -3.63 -3.26
CA PHE A 243 -15.24 -3.70 -3.26
C PHE A 243 -15.80 -4.28 -4.55
N THR A 244 -15.18 -4.06 -5.70
CA THR A 244 -15.61 -4.65 -6.98
C THR A 244 -15.72 -6.16 -6.91
N LEU A 245 -14.77 -6.84 -6.27
CA LEU A 245 -14.81 -8.30 -6.15
C LEU A 245 -16.07 -8.76 -5.41
N THR A 246 -16.38 -8.11 -4.31
CA THR A 246 -17.60 -8.37 -3.53
C THR A 246 -18.85 -8.02 -4.33
N TYR A 247 -18.90 -6.82 -4.92
CA TYR A 247 -20.07 -6.35 -5.66
C TYR A 247 -20.43 -7.24 -6.85
N VAL A 248 -19.44 -7.58 -7.67
CA VAL A 248 -19.61 -8.43 -8.86
C VAL A 248 -20.09 -9.84 -8.49
N THR A 249 -19.57 -10.41 -7.39
CA THR A 249 -19.91 -11.79 -7.00
C THR A 249 -21.18 -11.90 -6.16
N THR A 250 -21.45 -10.97 -5.27
CA THR A 250 -22.56 -11.07 -4.32
C THR A 250 -23.81 -10.29 -4.75
N VAL A 251 -23.64 -9.20 -5.51
CA VAL A 251 -24.75 -8.34 -5.94
C VAL A 251 -25.15 -8.65 -7.39
N LEU A 252 -24.17 -8.71 -8.29
CA LEU A 252 -24.43 -9.01 -9.69
C LEU A 252 -24.52 -10.52 -9.99
N HIS A 253 -24.18 -11.37 -9.00
CA HIS A 253 -24.19 -12.83 -9.10
C HIS A 253 -23.35 -13.37 -10.27
N LEU A 254 -22.31 -12.63 -10.67
CA LEU A 254 -21.40 -13.05 -11.73
C LEU A 254 -20.25 -13.89 -11.14
N SER A 255 -19.58 -14.66 -11.99
CA SER A 255 -18.49 -15.54 -11.59
C SER A 255 -17.26 -14.75 -11.13
N ARG A 256 -16.56 -15.28 -10.12
CA ARG A 256 -15.30 -14.69 -9.62
C ARG A 256 -14.25 -14.39 -10.71
N PRO A 257 -14.05 -15.24 -11.72
CA PRO A 257 -13.12 -14.96 -12.81
C PRO A 257 -13.37 -13.62 -13.52
N VAL A 258 -14.62 -13.18 -13.68
CA VAL A 258 -14.95 -11.89 -14.29
C VAL A 258 -14.36 -10.73 -13.47
N ALA A 259 -14.58 -10.73 -12.16
CA ALA A 259 -14.07 -9.69 -11.28
C ALA A 259 -12.54 -9.72 -11.20
N LEU A 260 -11.95 -10.91 -11.07
CA LEU A 260 -10.49 -11.06 -11.00
C LEU A 260 -9.82 -10.61 -12.31
N THR A 261 -10.37 -10.98 -13.47
CA THR A 261 -9.85 -10.54 -14.78
C THR A 261 -9.92 -9.00 -14.90
N ALA A 262 -11.04 -8.40 -14.48
CA ALA A 262 -11.19 -6.94 -14.50
C ALA A 262 -10.14 -6.25 -13.62
N VAL A 263 -9.92 -6.74 -12.39
CA VAL A 263 -8.90 -6.18 -11.49
C VAL A 263 -7.49 -6.40 -12.03
N MET A 264 -7.18 -7.57 -12.61
CA MET A 264 -5.87 -7.83 -13.21
C MET A 264 -5.56 -6.90 -14.39
N ILE A 265 -6.50 -6.75 -15.32
CA ILE A 265 -6.35 -5.84 -16.48
C ILE A 265 -6.21 -4.39 -15.99
N GLY A 266 -7.08 -3.96 -15.07
CA GLY A 266 -7.01 -2.63 -14.50
C GLY A 266 -5.70 -2.36 -13.78
N THR A 267 -5.18 -3.33 -13.02
CA THR A 267 -3.88 -3.22 -12.32
C THR A 267 -2.72 -3.11 -13.33
N ALA A 268 -2.77 -3.83 -14.44
CA ALA A 268 -1.78 -3.69 -15.51
C ALA A 268 -1.85 -2.30 -16.16
N CYS A 269 -3.05 -1.77 -16.44
CA CYS A 269 -3.23 -0.40 -16.93
C CYS A 269 -2.69 0.63 -15.91
N ASN A 270 -2.95 0.44 -14.62
CA ASN A 270 -2.45 1.30 -13.54
C ASN A 270 -0.92 1.30 -13.51
N ALA A 271 -0.29 0.12 -13.55
CA ALA A 271 1.16 -0.02 -13.53
C ALA A 271 1.85 0.73 -14.68
N LEU A 272 1.24 0.75 -15.88
CA LEU A 272 1.73 1.49 -17.02
C LEU A 272 1.45 3.00 -16.91
N ALA A 273 0.32 3.36 -16.34
CA ALA A 273 -0.12 4.76 -16.23
C ALA A 273 0.63 5.53 -15.13
N VAL A 274 1.00 4.88 -14.02
CA VAL A 274 1.67 5.55 -12.87
C VAL A 274 2.94 6.29 -13.27
N PRO A 275 3.91 5.71 -14.01
CA PRO A 275 5.11 6.44 -14.43
C PRO A 275 4.78 7.58 -15.40
N PHE A 276 3.82 7.37 -16.28
CA PHE A 276 3.39 8.40 -17.22
C PHE A 276 2.88 9.64 -16.48
N PHE A 277 2.01 9.49 -15.50
CA PHE A 277 1.49 10.62 -14.71
C PHE A 277 2.53 11.16 -13.71
N GLY A 278 3.46 10.33 -13.23
CA GLY A 278 4.65 10.77 -12.51
C GLY A 278 5.48 11.74 -13.33
N ALA A 279 5.82 11.36 -14.58
CA ALA A 279 6.54 12.21 -15.52
C ALA A 279 5.74 13.46 -15.94
N LEU A 280 4.43 13.31 -16.14
CA LEU A 280 3.56 14.44 -16.49
C LEU A 280 3.57 15.50 -15.38
N SER A 281 3.63 15.06 -14.11
CA SER A 281 3.71 15.95 -12.96
C SER A 281 5.05 16.69 -12.85
N ASP A 282 6.12 16.19 -13.46
CA ASP A 282 7.39 16.92 -13.57
C ASP A 282 7.28 18.13 -14.50
N ARG A 283 6.41 18.05 -15.51
CA ARG A 283 6.20 19.11 -16.50
C ARG A 283 5.17 20.14 -16.07
N PHE A 284 4.02 19.68 -15.57
CA PHE A 284 2.86 20.54 -15.28
C PHE A 284 2.72 20.92 -13.81
N GLY A 285 3.52 20.34 -12.94
CA GLY A 285 3.43 20.48 -11.49
C GLY A 285 2.75 19.30 -10.81
N ARG A 286 3.06 19.08 -9.54
CA ARG A 286 2.48 18.00 -8.72
C ARG A 286 0.98 18.21 -8.49
N ARG A 287 0.65 19.42 -8.02
CA ARG A 287 -0.72 19.81 -7.65
C ARG A 287 -1.73 19.72 -8.79
N PRO A 288 -1.50 20.31 -9.98
CA PRO A 288 -2.48 20.27 -11.06
C PRO A 288 -2.79 18.85 -11.53
N VAL A 289 -1.75 18.01 -11.71
CA VAL A 289 -1.94 16.62 -12.15
C VAL A 289 -2.68 15.82 -11.09
N TYR A 290 -2.26 15.91 -9.82
CA TYR A 290 -2.90 15.19 -8.73
C TYR A 290 -4.36 15.63 -8.53
N LEU A 291 -4.62 16.93 -8.57
CA LEU A 291 -5.97 17.50 -8.42
C LEU A 291 -6.90 17.07 -9.58
N ALA A 292 -6.38 17.05 -10.82
CA ALA A 292 -7.14 16.55 -11.96
C ALA A 292 -7.59 15.09 -11.74
N GLY A 293 -6.71 14.23 -11.20
CA GLY A 293 -7.08 12.87 -10.81
C GLY A 293 -8.16 12.81 -9.73
N ALA A 294 -8.05 13.65 -8.69
CA ALA A 294 -9.04 13.70 -7.62
C ALA A 294 -10.42 14.14 -8.12
N LEU A 295 -10.47 15.19 -8.95
CA LEU A 295 -11.71 15.67 -9.57
C LEU A 295 -12.31 14.64 -10.54
N ALA A 296 -11.49 13.99 -11.36
CA ALA A 296 -11.93 12.90 -12.21
C ALA A 296 -12.48 11.72 -11.39
N GLY A 297 -11.85 11.41 -10.25
CA GLY A 297 -12.29 10.38 -9.32
C GLY A 297 -13.68 10.67 -8.72
N ILE A 298 -14.00 11.93 -8.41
CA ILE A 298 -15.34 12.35 -7.94
C ILE A 298 -16.41 12.01 -8.97
N VAL A 299 -16.19 12.36 -10.22
CA VAL A 299 -17.13 12.03 -11.30
C VAL A 299 -17.21 10.52 -11.51
N TRP A 300 -16.04 9.86 -11.46
CA TRP A 300 -15.95 8.42 -11.67
C TRP A 300 -16.63 7.60 -10.60
N ALA A 301 -16.67 8.05 -9.34
CA ALA A 301 -17.33 7.37 -8.24
C ALA A 301 -18.80 7.05 -8.52
N PHE A 302 -19.49 7.86 -9.33
CA PHE A 302 -20.87 7.61 -9.77
C PHE A 302 -20.91 6.82 -11.08
N ALA A 303 -20.12 7.20 -12.08
CA ALA A 303 -20.08 6.52 -13.38
C ALA A 303 -19.63 5.06 -13.27
N PHE A 304 -18.78 4.75 -12.29
CA PHE A 304 -18.26 3.41 -12.01
C PHE A 304 -19.39 2.40 -11.80
N PHE A 305 -20.34 2.70 -10.93
CA PHE A 305 -21.45 1.80 -10.64
C PHE A 305 -22.42 1.68 -11.83
N ALA A 306 -22.65 2.75 -12.59
CA ALA A 306 -23.48 2.69 -13.79
C ALA A 306 -22.93 1.69 -14.84
N LEU A 307 -21.61 1.56 -14.93
CA LEU A 307 -20.97 0.54 -15.78
C LEU A 307 -21.04 -0.86 -15.17
N LEU A 308 -20.84 -1.01 -13.85
CA LEU A 308 -20.93 -2.28 -13.16
C LEU A 308 -22.34 -2.88 -13.26
N ASP A 309 -23.38 -2.06 -13.05
CA ASP A 309 -24.78 -2.47 -13.03
C ASP A 309 -25.27 -2.96 -14.40
N SER A 310 -24.51 -2.68 -15.47
CA SER A 310 -24.78 -3.29 -16.78
C SER A 310 -24.58 -4.82 -16.78
N ALA A 311 -23.89 -5.37 -15.77
CA ALA A 311 -23.54 -6.79 -15.63
C ALA A 311 -22.80 -7.40 -16.83
N ARG A 312 -22.28 -6.56 -17.74
CA ARG A 312 -21.52 -7.01 -18.93
C ARG A 312 -20.04 -7.11 -18.58
N PRO A 313 -19.39 -8.27 -18.79
CA PRO A 313 -17.97 -8.44 -18.44
C PRO A 313 -17.05 -7.36 -19.03
N ALA A 314 -17.27 -6.97 -20.29
CA ALA A 314 -16.49 -5.91 -20.94
C ALA A 314 -16.66 -4.54 -20.27
N ALA A 315 -17.88 -4.21 -19.81
CA ALA A 315 -18.16 -2.94 -19.11
C ALA A 315 -17.53 -2.93 -17.72
N ILE A 316 -17.54 -4.08 -17.01
CA ILE A 316 -16.88 -4.24 -15.71
C ILE A 316 -15.35 -4.07 -15.86
N VAL A 317 -14.76 -4.69 -16.88
CA VAL A 317 -13.32 -4.51 -17.19
C VAL A 317 -13.01 -3.04 -17.48
N ALA A 318 -13.82 -2.39 -18.31
CA ALA A 318 -13.67 -0.98 -18.65
C ALA A 318 -13.80 -0.08 -17.41
N ALA A 319 -14.80 -0.34 -16.54
CA ALA A 319 -15.01 0.41 -15.30
C ALA A 319 -13.77 0.34 -14.40
N VAL A 320 -13.24 -0.85 -14.16
CA VAL A 320 -12.06 -1.05 -13.31
C VAL A 320 -10.81 -0.45 -13.95
N ALA A 321 -10.60 -0.67 -15.26
CA ALA A 321 -9.42 -0.18 -15.97
C ALA A 321 -9.35 1.36 -15.99
N ILE A 322 -10.46 2.04 -16.38
CA ILE A 322 -10.54 3.49 -16.38
C ILE A 322 -10.39 4.04 -14.95
N GLY A 323 -11.06 3.44 -13.97
CA GLY A 323 -10.96 3.86 -12.57
C GLY A 323 -9.52 3.75 -12.04
N LEU A 324 -8.79 2.68 -12.38
CA LEU A 324 -7.38 2.52 -11.98
C LEU A 324 -6.43 3.44 -12.77
N VAL A 325 -6.75 3.82 -13.99
CA VAL A 325 -6.04 4.90 -14.71
C VAL A 325 -6.28 6.25 -14.00
N ILE A 326 -7.52 6.57 -13.62
CA ILE A 326 -7.82 7.79 -12.83
C ILE A 326 -7.08 7.76 -11.49
N HIS A 327 -7.03 6.62 -10.81
CA HIS A 327 -6.20 6.45 -9.62
C HIS A 327 -4.71 6.73 -9.91
N ALA A 328 -4.18 6.27 -11.04
CA ALA A 328 -2.79 6.51 -11.43
C ALA A 328 -2.47 8.01 -11.65
N VAL A 329 -3.45 8.83 -12.08
CA VAL A 329 -3.29 10.31 -12.17
C VAL A 329 -2.97 10.91 -10.80
N MET A 330 -3.54 10.35 -9.72
CA MET A 330 -3.24 10.76 -8.35
C MET A 330 -1.97 10.07 -7.82
N TYR A 331 -1.87 8.77 -8.02
CA TYR A 331 -0.84 7.94 -7.41
C TYR A 331 0.56 8.15 -7.99
N GLY A 332 0.64 8.50 -9.29
CA GLY A 332 1.91 8.80 -9.96
C GLY A 332 2.70 9.94 -9.31
N PRO A 333 2.13 11.13 -9.13
CA PRO A 333 2.81 12.26 -8.46
C PRO A 333 2.87 12.11 -6.93
N GLN A 334 2.07 11.25 -6.31
CA GLN A 334 1.88 11.18 -4.85
C GLN A 334 3.19 10.99 -4.08
N GLY A 335 4.07 10.10 -4.54
CA GLY A 335 5.31 9.81 -3.86
C GLY A 335 6.21 11.06 -3.74
N ALA A 336 6.45 11.74 -4.87
CA ALA A 336 7.20 12.99 -4.89
C ALA A 336 6.49 14.10 -4.10
N PHE A 337 5.18 14.28 -4.32
CA PHE A 337 4.41 15.31 -3.64
C PHE A 337 4.49 15.19 -2.12
N VAL A 338 4.30 14.00 -1.55
CA VAL A 338 4.32 13.78 -0.10
C VAL A 338 5.70 14.04 0.49
N THR A 339 6.76 13.55 -0.15
CA THR A 339 8.15 13.73 0.35
C THR A 339 8.64 15.17 0.23
N GLU A 340 8.28 15.86 -0.85
CA GLU A 340 8.65 17.26 -1.11
C GLU A 340 7.97 18.28 -0.18
N GLN A 341 6.93 17.88 0.61
CA GLN A 341 6.32 18.77 1.61
C GLN A 341 7.20 19.01 2.84
N PHE A 342 8.22 18.18 3.06
CA PHE A 342 9.05 18.23 4.27
C PHE A 342 10.49 18.65 3.97
N PRO A 343 11.12 19.48 4.83
CA PRO A 343 12.54 19.78 4.73
C PRO A 343 13.39 18.53 4.97
N THR A 344 14.59 18.49 4.41
CA THR A 344 15.48 17.31 4.37
C THR A 344 15.70 16.69 5.74
N ARG A 345 15.87 17.51 6.78
CA ARG A 345 16.18 17.09 8.15
C ARG A 345 15.07 16.28 8.85
N VAL A 346 13.80 16.37 8.38
CA VAL A 346 12.64 15.66 8.94
C VAL A 346 11.80 14.97 7.85
N ARG A 347 12.34 14.84 6.64
CA ARG A 347 11.60 14.37 5.45
C ARG A 347 11.18 12.92 5.60
N TYR A 348 12.05 12.07 6.11
CA TYR A 348 11.72 10.66 6.32
C TYR A 348 10.60 10.51 7.35
N ALA A 349 10.76 11.14 8.51
CA ALA A 349 9.77 11.10 9.59
C ALA A 349 8.41 11.67 9.14
N GLY A 350 8.42 12.83 8.46
CA GLY A 350 7.21 13.47 7.96
C GLY A 350 6.49 12.63 6.90
N ALA A 351 7.20 12.11 5.92
CA ALA A 351 6.64 11.26 4.87
C ALA A 351 6.11 9.93 5.43
N SER A 352 6.84 9.27 6.33
CA SER A 352 6.41 8.03 6.99
C SER A 352 5.14 8.22 7.80
N LEU A 353 5.07 9.26 8.62
CA LEU A 353 3.88 9.56 9.42
C LEU A 353 2.69 9.92 8.53
N ALA A 354 2.86 10.80 7.54
CA ALA A 354 1.80 11.16 6.61
C ALA A 354 1.23 9.94 5.91
N TYR A 355 2.12 9.07 5.41
CA TYR A 355 1.74 7.86 4.69
C TYR A 355 1.01 6.86 5.58
N THR A 356 1.52 6.59 6.77
CA THR A 356 0.96 5.55 7.65
C THR A 356 -0.34 5.98 8.32
N LEU A 357 -0.44 7.23 8.77
CA LEU A 357 -1.67 7.75 9.39
C LEU A 357 -2.82 7.85 8.38
N ALA A 358 -2.56 8.38 7.18
CA ALA A 358 -3.55 8.41 6.11
C ALA A 358 -3.96 7.00 5.66
N GLY A 359 -3.01 6.07 5.64
CA GLY A 359 -3.24 4.68 5.27
C GLY A 359 -4.21 3.94 6.21
N ILE A 360 -4.28 4.29 7.49
CA ILE A 360 -5.30 3.74 8.40
C ILE A 360 -6.70 4.14 7.90
N VAL A 361 -6.90 5.43 7.68
CA VAL A 361 -8.22 5.98 7.30
C VAL A 361 -8.61 5.55 5.88
N GLY A 362 -7.69 5.72 4.92
CA GLY A 362 -7.96 5.48 3.50
C GLY A 362 -7.84 4.01 3.10
N GLY A 363 -6.79 3.30 3.57
CA GLY A 363 -6.52 1.92 3.17
C GLY A 363 -7.11 0.88 4.12
N GLY A 364 -6.96 1.09 5.43
CA GLY A 364 -7.39 0.12 6.45
C GLY A 364 -8.89 0.07 6.64
N PHE A 365 -9.52 1.22 6.86
CA PHE A 365 -10.96 1.29 7.17
C PHE A 365 -11.85 1.43 5.94
N ALA A 366 -11.37 1.93 4.80
CA ALA A 366 -12.21 2.19 3.64
C ALA A 366 -12.99 0.97 3.14
N PRO A 367 -12.42 -0.23 2.98
CA PRO A 367 -13.18 -1.40 2.56
C PRO A 367 -14.34 -1.72 3.51
N LEU A 368 -14.10 -1.61 4.82
CA LEU A 368 -15.11 -1.86 5.85
C LEU A 368 -16.23 -0.82 5.81
N VAL A 369 -15.87 0.47 5.69
CA VAL A 369 -16.86 1.55 5.59
C VAL A 369 -17.71 1.40 4.33
N ILE A 370 -17.09 1.11 3.18
CA ILE A 370 -17.79 0.89 1.90
C ILE A 370 -18.77 -0.27 2.02
N ALA A 371 -18.32 -1.41 2.52
CA ALA A 371 -19.16 -2.59 2.68
C ALA A 371 -20.32 -2.36 3.67
N THR A 372 -20.05 -1.67 4.79
CA THR A 372 -21.06 -1.34 5.80
C THR A 372 -22.10 -0.37 5.27
N LEU A 373 -21.68 0.71 4.60
CA LEU A 373 -22.59 1.68 3.98
C LEU A 373 -23.49 1.00 2.96
N PHE A 374 -22.92 0.20 2.07
CA PHE A 374 -23.70 -0.54 1.09
C PHE A 374 -24.71 -1.49 1.74
N ARG A 375 -24.27 -2.26 2.75
CA ARG A 375 -25.15 -3.19 3.49
C ARG A 375 -26.29 -2.49 4.21
N GLN A 376 -26.05 -1.33 4.82
CA GLN A 376 -27.06 -0.60 5.60
C GLN A 376 -28.03 0.17 4.72
N THR A 377 -27.56 0.76 3.61
CA THR A 377 -28.39 1.62 2.76
C THR A 377 -28.97 0.90 1.56
N GLY A 378 -28.39 -0.22 1.14
CA GLY A 378 -28.76 -0.93 -0.08
C GLY A 378 -28.47 -0.16 -1.37
N THR A 379 -27.77 1.00 -1.30
CA THR A 379 -27.54 1.88 -2.45
C THR A 379 -26.06 2.12 -2.72
N THR A 380 -25.70 2.11 -3.99
CA THR A 380 -24.35 2.48 -4.44
C THR A 380 -24.10 3.99 -4.30
N THR A 381 -25.15 4.81 -4.26
CA THR A 381 -25.06 6.26 -4.07
C THR A 381 -24.39 6.61 -2.74
N ALA A 382 -24.71 5.91 -1.65
CA ALA A 382 -24.07 6.14 -0.34
C ALA A 382 -22.57 5.89 -0.39
N VAL A 383 -22.15 4.83 -1.11
CA VAL A 383 -20.73 4.52 -1.35
C VAL A 383 -20.07 5.62 -2.19
N SER A 384 -20.70 6.04 -3.28
CA SER A 384 -20.18 7.12 -4.14
C SER A 384 -20.01 8.43 -3.37
N LEU A 385 -20.94 8.78 -2.48
CA LEU A 385 -20.84 9.97 -1.63
C LEU A 385 -19.68 9.87 -0.63
N TYR A 386 -19.46 8.71 -0.04
CA TYR A 386 -18.28 8.49 0.84
C TYR A 386 -16.97 8.66 0.08
N VAL A 387 -16.84 8.06 -1.11
CA VAL A 387 -15.66 8.21 -1.97
C VAL A 387 -15.47 9.67 -2.38
N THR A 388 -16.57 10.35 -2.74
CA THR A 388 -16.56 11.79 -3.06
C THR A 388 -16.08 12.62 -1.89
N ALA A 389 -16.58 12.37 -0.67
CA ALA A 389 -16.14 13.08 0.53
C ALA A 389 -14.63 12.91 0.79
N ALA A 390 -14.11 11.70 0.63
CA ALA A 390 -12.67 11.43 0.73
C ALA A 390 -11.85 12.16 -0.34
N LEU A 391 -12.33 12.19 -1.59
CA LEU A 391 -11.68 12.91 -2.68
C LEU A 391 -11.76 14.44 -2.53
N VAL A 392 -12.84 14.96 -1.94
CA VAL A 392 -12.93 16.38 -1.56
C VAL A 392 -11.90 16.74 -0.50
N VAL A 393 -11.70 15.91 0.53
CA VAL A 393 -10.63 16.11 1.52
C VAL A 393 -9.26 16.17 0.83
N THR A 394 -9.00 15.22 -0.09
CA THR A 394 -7.77 15.22 -0.90
C THR A 394 -7.66 16.49 -1.75
N SER A 395 -8.73 16.92 -2.41
CA SER A 395 -8.73 18.12 -3.24
C SER A 395 -8.44 19.38 -2.40
N ILE A 396 -9.03 19.51 -1.22
CA ILE A 396 -8.77 20.61 -0.28
C ILE A 396 -7.29 20.61 0.14
N ALA A 397 -6.76 19.45 0.52
CA ALA A 397 -5.35 19.32 0.89
C ALA A 397 -4.41 19.77 -0.25
N LEU A 398 -4.71 19.37 -1.50
CA LEU A 398 -3.94 19.75 -2.67
C LEU A 398 -4.04 21.26 -3.00
N VAL A 399 -5.21 21.87 -2.82
CA VAL A 399 -5.41 23.32 -3.05
C VAL A 399 -4.63 24.15 -2.02
N VAL A 400 -4.62 23.73 -0.76
CA VAL A 400 -3.89 24.40 0.32
C VAL A 400 -2.39 24.15 0.27
N ALA A 401 -1.95 23.03 -0.32
CA ALA A 401 -0.55 22.66 -0.45
C ALA A 401 0.26 23.67 -1.28
N ARG A 402 1.57 23.71 -1.04
CA ARG A 402 2.49 24.43 -1.91
C ARG A 402 2.86 23.57 -3.12
N GLU A 403 3.04 24.19 -4.30
CA GLU A 403 3.61 23.51 -5.45
C GLU A 403 5.13 23.36 -5.27
N THR A 404 5.62 22.13 -5.50
CA THR A 404 7.01 21.76 -5.20
C THR A 404 7.82 21.33 -6.43
N ALA A 405 7.16 21.02 -7.56
CA ALA A 405 7.78 20.39 -8.73
C ALA A 405 9.05 21.09 -9.25
N HIS A 406 9.06 22.42 -9.26
CA HIS A 406 10.13 23.22 -9.83
C HIS A 406 10.97 23.96 -8.79
N ARG A 407 10.83 23.57 -7.52
CA ARG A 407 11.63 24.12 -6.43
C ARG A 407 12.75 23.17 -6.05
N PRO A 408 13.92 23.68 -5.63
CA PRO A 408 14.91 22.82 -5.00
C PRO A 408 14.29 22.16 -3.76
N LEU A 409 14.79 20.99 -3.41
CA LEU A 409 14.41 20.36 -2.16
C LEU A 409 14.87 21.27 -1.02
N GLU A 410 13.94 21.66 -0.13
CA GLU A 410 14.27 22.52 1.03
C GLU A 410 15.24 21.76 1.96
N ASP A 411 16.29 22.44 2.40
CA ASP A 411 17.25 21.98 3.40
C ASP A 411 16.71 22.14 4.83
#